data_fee97d869f9bb8283343d2cdff6c7475
#
_entry.id   fee97d869f9bb8283343d2cdff6c7475
#
_cell.length_a   1.000
_cell.length_b   1.000
_cell.length_c   1.000
_cell.angle_alpha   90.00
_cell.angle_beta   90.00
_cell.angle_gamma   90.00
#
_symmetry.space_group_name_H-M   'P 1'
#
loop_
_entity.id
_entity.type
_entity.pdbx_description
1 polymer ?
#
loop_
_entity_poly.entity_id
_entity_poly.type
_entity_poly.pdbx_seq_one_letter_code
_entity_poly.pdbx_strand_id
1 'polypeptide(L)'
;MVVAEEMVIPSAGDSSVSSIVPAVITRQPNVLVSEGVLAADCIVLFVVDGLGWHQIQRYRDELPCLGEALATPITTVAPSTTAAALTSICTGVLPGEHGVIGHKVDTPDGLLNCLRWTSGSKLMLKDVSPIDFQPVEPFLGSSPPVVTRAEFQRSGFTQAHLRNGQFCGWWSPATLVTEIDTQVRAGAPFVYAYYDGLDMVAHVHGLGRHYLDELKFVDALVERIVAEVPEDVALLVTADHGMVEVGDEIFDIDEELVKRTSRTSGEARFLWLHAKDGDNSGLLEAAKIHSDVAWVVGIDQVLDERWFGVHVTPEARERMGEVAIVAREAVALMDPRHPDAPHLIARHGSMTEEEMLVPFLSFS
;
A
#
# COMPACT_ATOMS: atom_id res chain seq x y z
N MET A 1 -19.84 20.40 17.48
CA MET A 1 -19.41 19.02 17.65
C MET A 1 -19.04 18.57 16.25
N VAL A 2 -17.77 18.63 15.90
CA VAL A 2 -17.28 18.03 14.66
C VAL A 2 -17.42 16.54 14.89
N VAL A 3 -18.21 15.85 14.07
CA VAL A 3 -18.21 14.38 14.04
C VAL A 3 -16.78 14.01 13.69
N ALA A 4 -16.09 13.30 14.57
CA ALA A 4 -14.78 12.76 14.23
C ALA A 4 -15.00 11.87 13.00
N GLU A 5 -14.29 12.16 11.90
CA GLU A 5 -14.29 11.27 10.75
C GLU A 5 -13.93 9.88 11.25
N GLU A 6 -14.77 8.90 10.91
CA GLU A 6 -14.55 7.54 11.39
C GLU A 6 -13.30 6.99 10.71
N MET A 7 -12.42 6.39 11.51
CA MET A 7 -11.27 5.67 11.03
C MET A 7 -11.74 4.45 10.20
N VAL A 8 -11.21 4.28 8.99
CA VAL A 8 -11.51 3.11 8.16
C VAL A 8 -10.61 1.96 8.60
N ILE A 9 -11.18 1.02 9.34
CA ILE A 9 -10.47 -0.21 9.71
C ILE A 9 -10.57 -1.20 8.54
N PRO A 10 -9.45 -1.82 8.10
CA PRO A 10 -9.49 -2.78 7.00
C PRO A 10 -10.50 -3.88 7.28
N SER A 11 -11.38 -4.16 6.34
CA SER A 11 -12.29 -5.28 6.47
C SER A 11 -11.49 -6.60 6.41
N ALA A 12 -11.51 -7.37 7.50
CA ALA A 12 -11.03 -8.75 7.48
C ALA A 12 -12.04 -9.61 6.69
N GLY A 13 -12.02 -9.52 5.37
CA GLY A 13 -12.99 -10.24 4.55
C GLY A 13 -12.86 -9.93 3.06
N ASP A 14 -13.86 -10.33 2.31
CA ASP A 14 -13.85 -10.39 0.84
C ASP A 14 -13.82 -9.02 0.13
N SER A 15 -13.90 -7.89 0.86
CA SER A 15 -13.93 -6.52 0.28
C SER A 15 -12.62 -5.76 0.44
N SER A 16 -11.49 -6.45 0.56
CA SER A 16 -10.16 -5.88 0.69
C SER A 16 -9.27 -6.26 -0.50
N VAL A 17 -8.27 -5.44 -0.78
CA VAL A 17 -7.25 -5.71 -1.81
C VAL A 17 -6.56 -7.07 -1.63
N SER A 18 -6.45 -7.57 -0.40
CA SER A 18 -5.85 -8.87 -0.10
C SER A 18 -6.67 -10.06 -0.61
N SER A 19 -7.97 -9.89 -0.90
CA SER A 19 -8.83 -10.98 -1.36
C SER A 19 -8.81 -11.21 -2.89
N ILE A 20 -8.17 -10.32 -3.66
CA ILE A 20 -8.16 -10.37 -5.13
C ILE A 20 -7.31 -11.54 -5.64
N VAL A 21 -6.03 -11.59 -5.29
CA VAL A 21 -5.09 -12.62 -5.78
C VAL A 21 -5.51 -14.03 -5.38
N PRO A 22 -5.95 -14.30 -4.12
CA PRO A 22 -6.49 -15.61 -3.76
C PRO A 22 -7.64 -16.06 -4.66
N ALA A 23 -8.62 -15.20 -4.92
CA ALA A 23 -9.76 -15.55 -5.79
C ALA A 23 -9.31 -15.87 -7.23
N VAL A 24 -8.38 -15.07 -7.78
CA VAL A 24 -7.86 -15.27 -9.14
C VAL A 24 -7.04 -16.56 -9.24
N ILE A 25 -6.14 -16.82 -8.30
CA ILE A 25 -5.27 -18.01 -8.34
C ILE A 25 -6.04 -19.29 -8.12
N THR A 26 -6.98 -19.29 -7.16
CA THR A 26 -7.78 -20.49 -6.86
C THR A 26 -8.97 -20.67 -7.80
N ARG A 27 -9.27 -19.67 -8.64
CA ARG A 27 -10.47 -19.61 -9.49
C ARG A 27 -11.77 -19.78 -8.67
N GLN A 28 -11.78 -19.27 -7.42
CA GLN A 28 -12.96 -19.28 -6.54
C GLN A 28 -13.54 -17.87 -6.45
N PRO A 29 -14.82 -17.68 -6.80
CA PRO A 29 -15.44 -16.37 -6.76
C PRO A 29 -15.58 -15.87 -5.31
N ASN A 30 -15.50 -14.56 -5.18
CA ASN A 30 -15.80 -13.84 -3.94
C ASN A 30 -16.67 -12.61 -4.26
N VAL A 31 -16.86 -11.71 -3.32
CA VAL A 31 -17.70 -10.52 -3.54
C VAL A 31 -17.10 -9.54 -4.57
N LEU A 32 -15.80 -9.60 -4.83
CA LEU A 32 -15.10 -8.73 -5.80
C LEU A 32 -14.95 -9.40 -7.16
N VAL A 33 -14.48 -10.64 -7.18
CA VAL A 33 -14.13 -11.36 -8.40
C VAL A 33 -15.25 -12.34 -8.76
N SER A 34 -16.06 -11.99 -9.76
CA SER A 34 -17.21 -12.78 -10.17
C SER A 34 -16.83 -14.06 -10.96
N GLU A 35 -17.77 -15.00 -11.06
CA GLU A 35 -17.61 -16.19 -11.92
C GLU A 35 -17.31 -15.81 -13.37
N GLY A 36 -17.91 -14.72 -13.90
CA GLY A 36 -17.67 -14.24 -15.25
C GLY A 36 -16.22 -13.83 -15.48
N VAL A 37 -15.64 -13.09 -14.54
CA VAL A 37 -14.21 -12.74 -14.57
C VAL A 37 -13.31 -13.98 -14.49
N LEU A 38 -13.66 -14.93 -13.60
CA LEU A 38 -12.89 -16.15 -13.43
C LEU A 38 -13.01 -17.13 -14.60
N ALA A 39 -14.01 -16.96 -15.48
CA ALA A 39 -14.14 -17.76 -16.71
C ALA A 39 -13.18 -17.33 -17.83
N ALA A 40 -12.57 -16.15 -17.74
CA ALA A 40 -11.59 -15.66 -18.71
C ALA A 40 -10.34 -16.59 -18.78
N ASP A 41 -9.79 -16.76 -19.97
CA ASP A 41 -8.60 -17.59 -20.17
C ASP A 41 -7.39 -17.01 -19.45
N CYS A 42 -7.25 -15.70 -19.44
CA CYS A 42 -6.26 -14.97 -18.70
C CYS A 42 -6.90 -13.84 -17.88
N ILE A 43 -6.40 -13.61 -16.66
CA ILE A 43 -6.75 -12.44 -15.85
C ILE A 43 -5.51 -11.59 -15.68
N VAL A 44 -5.59 -10.32 -16.02
CA VAL A 44 -4.56 -9.31 -15.74
C VAL A 44 -4.98 -8.52 -14.52
N LEU A 45 -4.19 -8.52 -13.46
CA LEU A 45 -4.37 -7.60 -12.33
C LEU A 45 -3.39 -6.44 -12.49
N PHE A 46 -3.91 -5.26 -12.78
CA PHE A 46 -3.14 -4.03 -12.93
C PHE A 46 -3.30 -3.18 -11.67
N VAL A 47 -2.22 -3.06 -10.90
CA VAL A 47 -2.16 -2.25 -9.69
C VAL A 47 -1.51 -0.91 -10.04
N VAL A 48 -2.23 0.18 -9.81
CA VAL A 48 -1.76 1.56 -10.01
C VAL A 48 -1.53 2.20 -8.65
N ASP A 49 -0.26 2.46 -8.32
CA ASP A 49 0.16 3.03 -7.05
C ASP A 49 -0.46 4.42 -6.83
N GLY A 50 -1.09 4.62 -5.66
CA GLY A 50 -1.68 5.90 -5.28
C GLY A 50 -2.98 6.27 -6.00
N LEU A 51 -3.65 5.32 -6.70
CA LEU A 51 -4.94 5.54 -7.36
C LEU A 51 -6.08 5.43 -6.36
N GLY A 52 -6.36 6.50 -5.61
CA GLY A 52 -7.43 6.53 -4.63
C GLY A 52 -8.83 6.61 -5.25
N TRP A 53 -9.81 6.05 -4.53
CA TRP A 53 -11.22 6.11 -4.90
C TRP A 53 -11.72 7.54 -5.03
N HIS A 54 -11.45 8.39 -4.02
CA HIS A 54 -11.91 9.78 -3.99
C HIS A 54 -11.28 10.62 -5.11
N GLN A 55 -10.03 10.32 -5.51
CA GLN A 55 -9.37 10.99 -6.61
C GLN A 55 -10.04 10.68 -7.96
N ILE A 56 -10.42 9.40 -8.21
CA ILE A 56 -11.19 9.06 -9.41
C ILE A 56 -12.57 9.73 -9.38
N GLN A 57 -13.28 9.69 -8.26
CA GLN A 57 -14.60 10.34 -8.11
C GLN A 57 -14.53 11.83 -8.41
N ARG A 58 -13.50 12.51 -7.90
CA ARG A 58 -13.29 13.95 -8.11
C ARG A 58 -13.14 14.33 -9.57
N TYR A 59 -12.48 13.48 -10.36
CA TYR A 59 -12.13 13.75 -11.75
C TYR A 59 -12.91 12.86 -12.73
N ARG A 60 -13.98 12.22 -12.31
CA ARG A 60 -14.73 11.21 -13.04
C ARG A 60 -15.09 11.62 -14.48
N ASP A 61 -15.56 12.85 -14.65
CA ASP A 61 -15.98 13.36 -15.96
C ASP A 61 -14.81 13.58 -16.94
N GLU A 62 -13.59 13.54 -16.43
CA GLU A 62 -12.35 13.71 -17.21
C GLU A 62 -11.66 12.36 -17.50
N LEU A 63 -12.22 11.25 -17.04
CA LEU A 63 -11.69 9.89 -17.09
C LEU A 63 -12.68 8.95 -17.80
N PRO A 64 -12.75 8.95 -19.13
CA PRO A 64 -13.77 8.19 -19.86
C PRO A 64 -13.70 6.69 -19.60
N CYS A 65 -12.53 6.10 -19.43
CA CYS A 65 -12.36 4.67 -19.19
C CYS A 65 -12.59 4.30 -17.70
N LEU A 66 -11.82 4.88 -16.80
CA LEU A 66 -11.91 4.58 -15.36
C LEU A 66 -13.22 5.10 -14.75
N GLY A 67 -13.68 6.28 -15.17
CA GLY A 67 -14.89 6.91 -14.63
C GLY A 67 -16.16 6.16 -15.00
N GLU A 68 -16.26 5.57 -16.19
CA GLU A 68 -17.40 4.74 -16.61
C GLU A 68 -17.43 3.38 -15.90
N ALA A 69 -16.26 2.76 -15.69
CA ALA A 69 -16.13 1.47 -15.03
C ALA A 69 -16.34 1.51 -13.50
N LEU A 70 -16.41 2.71 -12.92
CA LEU A 70 -16.40 2.91 -11.49
C LEU A 70 -17.69 2.42 -10.82
N ALA A 71 -17.59 1.43 -9.94
CA ALA A 71 -18.72 0.82 -9.23
C ALA A 71 -18.69 1.13 -7.72
N THR A 72 -17.86 0.44 -6.96
CA THR A 72 -17.77 0.55 -5.50
C THR A 72 -16.33 0.54 -5.04
N PRO A 73 -15.99 1.25 -3.94
CA PRO A 73 -14.67 1.16 -3.36
C PRO A 73 -14.48 -0.15 -2.62
N ILE A 74 -13.21 -0.53 -2.51
CA ILE A 74 -12.73 -1.56 -1.59
C ILE A 74 -11.73 -0.95 -0.62
N THR A 75 -11.44 -1.64 0.47
CA THR A 75 -10.42 -1.16 1.41
C THR A 75 -9.04 -1.69 1.06
N THR A 76 -8.03 -0.85 1.26
CA THR A 76 -6.66 -1.32 1.40
C THR A 76 -6.38 -1.79 2.83
N VAL A 77 -5.12 -1.95 3.20
CA VAL A 77 -4.68 -2.45 4.51
C VAL A 77 -4.18 -1.32 5.41
N ALA A 78 -4.04 -1.58 6.71
CA ALA A 78 -3.39 -0.68 7.65
C ALA A 78 -1.91 -1.09 7.90
N PRO A 79 -0.99 -0.11 7.82
CA PRO A 79 -1.15 1.23 7.30
C PRO A 79 -1.37 1.22 5.77
N SER A 80 -2.01 2.27 5.23
CA SER A 80 -2.26 2.43 3.78
C SER A 80 -0.98 2.84 3.05
N THR A 81 -0.01 1.95 3.01
CA THR A 81 1.33 2.19 2.46
C THR A 81 1.74 1.11 1.48
N THR A 82 2.42 1.51 0.42
CA THR A 82 2.88 0.65 -0.69
C THR A 82 3.46 -0.67 -0.19
N ALA A 83 4.38 -0.64 0.80
CA ALA A 83 5.05 -1.85 1.27
C ALA A 83 4.08 -2.87 1.88
N ALA A 84 3.16 -2.44 2.74
CA ALA A 84 2.18 -3.29 3.38
C ALA A 84 1.11 -3.76 2.38
N ALA A 85 0.58 -2.84 1.58
CA ALA A 85 -0.52 -3.11 0.66
C ALA A 85 -0.11 -4.04 -0.50
N LEU A 86 1.01 -3.76 -1.19
CA LEU A 86 1.49 -4.65 -2.26
C LEU A 86 1.82 -6.05 -1.73
N THR A 87 2.37 -6.15 -0.51
CA THR A 87 2.62 -7.45 0.11
C THR A 87 1.30 -8.18 0.37
N SER A 88 0.28 -7.49 0.91
CA SER A 88 -1.04 -8.07 1.15
C SER A 88 -1.75 -8.48 -0.14
N ILE A 89 -1.66 -7.67 -1.20
CA ILE A 89 -2.21 -8.03 -2.53
C ILE A 89 -1.58 -9.33 -3.03
N CYS A 90 -0.24 -9.43 -2.97
CA CYS A 90 0.47 -10.59 -3.53
C CYS A 90 0.37 -11.85 -2.67
N THR A 91 0.28 -11.74 -1.34
CA THR A 91 0.22 -12.88 -0.42
C THR A 91 -1.20 -13.33 -0.10
N GLY A 92 -2.19 -12.44 -0.23
CA GLY A 92 -3.57 -12.69 0.14
C GLY A 92 -3.85 -12.63 1.64
N VAL A 93 -2.90 -12.16 2.46
CA VAL A 93 -3.05 -12.02 3.92
C VAL A 93 -2.80 -10.59 4.38
N LEU A 94 -3.21 -10.26 5.60
CA LEU A 94 -3.08 -8.92 6.17
C LEU A 94 -1.70 -8.70 6.81
N PRO A 95 -1.29 -7.43 7.06
CA PRO A 95 0.05 -7.10 7.54
C PRO A 95 0.48 -7.75 8.85
N GLY A 96 -0.45 -8.07 9.74
CA GLY A 96 -0.17 -8.83 10.96
C GLY A 96 0.35 -10.24 10.71
N GLU A 97 -0.01 -10.84 9.58
CA GLU A 97 0.40 -12.20 9.23
C GLU A 97 1.70 -12.23 8.41
N HIS A 98 1.83 -11.37 7.38
CA HIS A 98 3.05 -11.33 6.57
C HIS A 98 4.18 -10.46 7.17
N GLY A 99 3.90 -9.65 8.19
CA GLY A 99 4.90 -8.93 8.98
C GLY A 99 5.44 -7.63 8.35
N VAL A 100 5.03 -7.23 7.15
CA VAL A 100 5.38 -5.93 6.56
C VAL A 100 4.36 -4.90 7.05
N ILE A 101 4.63 -4.27 8.18
CA ILE A 101 3.68 -3.44 8.93
C ILE A 101 3.86 -1.93 8.70
N GLY A 102 4.55 -1.52 7.65
CA GLY A 102 4.78 -0.11 7.34
C GLY A 102 5.93 0.13 6.36
N HIS A 103 6.16 1.39 6.04
CA HIS A 103 7.27 1.83 5.18
C HIS A 103 8.63 1.66 5.86
N LYS A 104 8.74 2.14 7.12
CA LYS A 104 9.91 1.91 7.97
C LYS A 104 9.53 1.00 9.13
N VAL A 105 10.16 -0.14 9.19
CA VAL A 105 9.86 -1.18 10.19
C VAL A 105 11.05 -1.36 11.13
N ASP A 106 10.75 -1.42 12.42
CA ASP A 106 11.76 -1.71 13.42
C ASP A 106 12.19 -3.17 13.37
N THR A 107 13.51 -3.39 13.39
CA THR A 107 14.11 -4.72 13.40
C THR A 107 15.27 -4.76 14.39
N PRO A 108 15.71 -5.94 14.86
CA PRO A 108 16.88 -6.07 15.70
C PRO A 108 18.16 -5.46 15.09
N ASP A 109 18.24 -5.41 13.75
CA ASP A 109 19.38 -4.90 13.00
C ASP A 109 19.27 -3.40 12.65
N GLY A 110 18.16 -2.75 13.01
CA GLY A 110 17.90 -1.33 12.81
C GLY A 110 16.58 -1.02 12.13
N LEU A 111 16.34 0.25 11.84
CA LEU A 111 15.12 0.73 11.21
C LEU A 111 15.18 0.46 9.70
N LEU A 112 14.45 -0.56 9.24
CA LEU A 112 14.41 -0.99 7.85
C LEU A 112 13.44 -0.13 7.04
N ASN A 113 13.91 0.55 6.00
CA ASN A 113 13.06 1.04 4.92
C ASN A 113 12.74 -0.14 3.99
N CYS A 114 11.49 -0.60 4.00
CA CYS A 114 11.06 -1.81 3.29
C CYS A 114 11.20 -1.69 1.76
N LEU A 115 10.90 -0.53 1.16
CA LEU A 115 10.96 -0.35 -0.29
C LEU A 115 12.41 -0.35 -0.81
N ARG A 116 13.32 0.32 -0.09
CA ARG A 116 14.73 0.43 -0.46
C ARG A 116 15.60 -0.70 0.11
N TRP A 117 15.08 -1.40 1.09
CA TRP A 117 15.79 -2.41 1.88
C TRP A 117 17.07 -1.86 2.52
N THR A 118 16.93 -0.67 3.12
CA THR A 118 18.04 0.07 3.73
C THR A 118 17.72 0.51 5.17
N SER A 119 18.77 0.71 5.97
CA SER A 119 18.71 1.47 7.22
C SER A 119 19.61 2.70 7.06
N GLY A 120 19.02 3.90 6.97
CA GLY A 120 19.73 5.06 6.46
C GLY A 120 20.30 4.82 5.06
N SER A 121 21.60 4.98 4.90
CA SER A 121 22.32 4.70 3.63
C SER A 121 22.83 3.25 3.50
N LYS A 122 22.71 2.44 4.56
CA LYS A 122 23.22 1.06 4.59
C LYS A 122 22.22 0.12 3.92
N LEU A 123 22.67 -0.66 2.91
CA LEU A 123 21.88 -1.75 2.34
C LEU A 123 21.80 -2.93 3.32
N MET A 124 20.58 -3.40 3.61
CA MET A 124 20.30 -4.38 4.67
C MET A 124 20.11 -5.82 4.17
N LEU A 125 20.31 -6.13 2.89
CA LEU A 125 20.07 -7.47 2.31
C LEU A 125 20.86 -8.61 2.98
N LYS A 126 21.98 -8.30 3.64
CA LYS A 126 22.79 -9.28 4.37
C LYS A 126 22.40 -9.44 5.83
N ASP A 127 21.82 -8.40 6.41
CA ASP A 127 21.46 -8.35 7.83
C ASP A 127 19.99 -8.77 8.01
N VAL A 128 19.11 -8.33 7.10
CA VAL A 128 17.68 -8.65 7.09
C VAL A 128 17.35 -9.40 5.80
N SER A 129 17.21 -10.71 5.90
CA SER A 129 16.80 -11.56 4.76
C SER A 129 15.37 -11.22 4.33
N PRO A 130 15.10 -10.87 3.06
CA PRO A 130 13.75 -10.57 2.60
C PRO A 130 12.75 -11.72 2.80
N ILE A 131 13.20 -12.96 2.66
CA ILE A 131 12.36 -14.16 2.80
C ILE A 131 12.02 -14.43 4.27
N ASP A 132 12.98 -14.24 5.17
CA ASP A 132 12.75 -14.46 6.60
C ASP A 132 11.95 -13.29 7.20
N PHE A 133 12.14 -12.08 6.67
CA PHE A 133 11.37 -10.90 7.08
C PHE A 133 9.90 -11.00 6.67
N GLN A 134 9.60 -11.49 5.46
CA GLN A 134 8.26 -11.76 4.95
C GLN A 134 8.19 -13.24 4.53
N PRO A 135 7.76 -14.15 5.42
CA PRO A 135 7.82 -15.60 5.16
C PRO A 135 6.65 -16.14 4.33
N VAL A 136 5.53 -15.40 4.24
CA VAL A 136 4.34 -15.87 3.51
C VAL A 136 4.62 -15.90 2.01
N GLU A 137 4.31 -17.02 1.36
CA GLU A 137 4.56 -17.17 -0.07
C GLU A 137 3.65 -16.29 -0.92
N PRO A 138 4.20 -15.37 -1.77
CA PRO A 138 3.39 -14.63 -2.73
C PRO A 138 2.70 -15.55 -3.73
N PHE A 139 1.56 -15.09 -4.24
CA PHE A 139 0.77 -15.78 -5.25
C PHE A 139 0.38 -17.21 -4.86
N LEU A 140 0.23 -17.47 -3.55
CA LEU A 140 -0.09 -18.80 -3.00
C LEU A 140 0.89 -19.90 -3.51
N GLY A 141 2.15 -19.54 -3.70
CA GLY A 141 3.19 -20.43 -4.24
C GLY A 141 3.18 -20.60 -5.76
N SER A 142 2.25 -19.96 -6.48
CA SER A 142 2.25 -19.92 -7.96
C SER A 142 3.35 -19.00 -8.49
N SER A 143 3.65 -19.12 -9.79
CA SER A 143 4.72 -18.36 -10.45
C SER A 143 4.19 -17.57 -11.67
N PRO A 144 3.31 -16.57 -11.47
CA PRO A 144 2.81 -15.77 -12.58
C PRO A 144 3.87 -14.83 -13.15
N PRO A 145 3.72 -14.38 -14.40
CA PRO A 145 4.42 -13.20 -14.90
C PRO A 145 4.14 -11.97 -14.04
N VAL A 146 5.21 -11.23 -13.70
CA VAL A 146 5.17 -10.00 -12.90
C VAL A 146 5.75 -8.87 -13.74
N VAL A 147 4.87 -8.02 -14.29
CA VAL A 147 5.20 -6.89 -15.15
C VAL A 147 5.36 -5.64 -14.29
N THR A 148 6.59 -5.29 -13.97
CA THR A 148 6.93 -4.14 -13.12
C THR A 148 8.19 -3.43 -13.63
N ARG A 149 8.60 -2.30 -13.01
CA ARG A 149 9.81 -1.58 -13.45
C ARG A 149 11.04 -2.49 -13.45
N ALA A 150 11.79 -2.46 -14.54
CA ALA A 150 13.01 -3.27 -14.70
C ALA A 150 14.04 -3.03 -13.59
N GLU A 151 14.12 -1.80 -13.06
CA GLU A 151 15.03 -1.43 -11.98
C GLU A 151 14.73 -2.13 -10.63
N PHE A 152 13.49 -2.60 -10.41
CA PHE A 152 13.10 -3.26 -9.16
C PHE A 152 13.53 -4.73 -9.08
N GLN A 153 14.02 -5.33 -10.17
CA GLN A 153 14.32 -6.75 -10.26
C GLN A 153 15.14 -7.31 -9.10
N ARG A 154 16.11 -6.54 -8.60
CA ARG A 154 17.04 -7.00 -7.56
C ARG A 154 16.80 -6.33 -6.20
N SER A 155 15.71 -5.60 -6.04
CA SER A 155 15.41 -4.95 -4.76
C SER A 155 15.08 -5.99 -3.70
N GLY A 156 15.37 -5.68 -2.42
CA GLY A 156 14.97 -6.54 -1.31
C GLY A 156 13.46 -6.64 -1.20
N PHE A 157 12.75 -5.56 -1.50
CA PHE A 157 11.30 -5.55 -1.48
C PHE A 157 10.71 -6.50 -2.54
N THR A 158 11.24 -6.49 -3.78
CA THR A 158 10.83 -7.46 -4.82
C THR A 158 11.07 -8.90 -4.35
N GLN A 159 12.21 -9.17 -3.70
CA GLN A 159 12.48 -10.50 -3.14
C GLN A 159 11.52 -10.87 -2.01
N ALA A 160 11.03 -9.90 -1.23
CA ALA A 160 10.08 -10.15 -0.17
C ALA A 160 8.67 -10.49 -0.71
N HIS A 161 8.09 -9.65 -1.60
CA HIS A 161 6.67 -9.76 -1.96
C HIS A 161 6.38 -10.36 -3.35
N LEU A 162 7.40 -10.54 -4.21
CA LEU A 162 7.24 -11.07 -5.58
C LEU A 162 8.16 -12.27 -5.89
N ARG A 163 8.84 -12.86 -4.90
CA ARG A 163 9.90 -13.85 -5.10
C ARG A 163 9.56 -15.05 -5.99
N ASN A 164 8.30 -15.43 -6.02
CA ASN A 164 7.83 -16.56 -6.83
C ASN A 164 7.46 -16.16 -8.27
N GLY A 165 7.30 -14.86 -8.55
CA GLY A 165 6.89 -14.37 -9.86
C GLY A 165 7.98 -14.46 -10.92
N GLN A 166 7.57 -14.63 -12.18
CA GLN A 166 8.45 -14.51 -13.34
C GLN A 166 8.61 -13.04 -13.70
N PHE A 167 9.76 -12.45 -13.37
CA PHE A 167 9.99 -11.01 -13.50
C PHE A 167 10.07 -10.58 -14.97
N CYS A 168 9.14 -9.70 -15.39
CA CYS A 168 9.04 -9.10 -16.71
C CYS A 168 9.21 -7.57 -16.57
N GLY A 169 10.44 -7.09 -16.80
CA GLY A 169 10.80 -5.70 -16.52
C GLY A 169 10.41 -4.73 -17.62
N TRP A 170 9.54 -3.75 -17.35
CA TRP A 170 9.26 -2.66 -18.28
C TRP A 170 10.17 -1.44 -18.04
N TRP A 171 10.42 -0.64 -19.09
CA TRP A 171 11.29 0.54 -19.08
C TRP A 171 10.53 1.85 -19.28
N SER A 172 9.36 1.79 -19.89
CA SER A 172 8.44 2.91 -20.08
C SER A 172 7.01 2.41 -20.09
N PRO A 173 6.00 3.26 -19.84
CA PRO A 173 4.61 2.83 -19.86
C PRO A 173 4.19 2.15 -21.17
N ALA A 174 4.76 2.56 -22.31
CA ALA A 174 4.51 1.87 -23.58
C ALA A 174 5.00 0.43 -23.58
N THR A 175 6.17 0.15 -22.97
CA THR A 175 6.69 -1.21 -22.85
C THR A 175 5.96 -2.02 -21.79
N LEU A 176 5.32 -1.40 -20.79
CA LEU A 176 4.44 -2.08 -19.85
C LEU A 176 3.28 -2.76 -20.58
N VAL A 177 2.59 -2.04 -21.46
CA VAL A 177 1.49 -2.61 -22.28
C VAL A 177 2.00 -3.77 -23.13
N THR A 178 3.14 -3.59 -23.81
CA THR A 178 3.75 -4.64 -24.63
C THR A 178 4.11 -5.89 -23.83
N GLU A 179 4.63 -5.73 -22.61
CA GLU A 179 4.95 -6.86 -21.73
C GLU A 179 3.69 -7.59 -21.28
N ILE A 180 2.62 -6.87 -20.91
CA ILE A 180 1.32 -7.49 -20.57
C ILE A 180 0.84 -8.34 -21.76
N ASP A 181 0.72 -7.75 -22.96
CA ASP A 181 0.27 -8.46 -24.17
C ASP A 181 1.14 -9.67 -24.50
N THR A 182 2.47 -9.54 -24.35
CA THR A 182 3.42 -10.64 -24.55
C THR A 182 3.13 -11.82 -23.63
N GLN A 183 2.90 -11.58 -22.34
CA GLN A 183 2.63 -12.64 -21.37
C GLN A 183 1.25 -13.27 -21.56
N VAL A 184 0.24 -12.46 -21.89
CA VAL A 184 -1.09 -12.93 -22.25
C VAL A 184 -1.03 -13.86 -23.46
N ARG A 185 -0.39 -13.43 -24.56
CA ARG A 185 -0.25 -14.26 -25.79
C ARG A 185 0.65 -15.49 -25.60
N ALA A 186 1.51 -15.49 -24.57
CA ALA A 186 2.26 -16.68 -24.17
C ALA A 186 1.39 -17.71 -23.42
N GLY A 187 0.12 -17.41 -23.16
CA GLY A 187 -0.83 -18.30 -22.49
C GLY A 187 -0.75 -18.29 -20.97
N ALA A 188 -0.30 -17.17 -20.37
CA ALA A 188 -0.31 -17.03 -18.93
C ALA A 188 -1.76 -16.96 -18.40
N PRO A 189 -2.17 -17.79 -17.44
CA PRO A 189 -3.54 -17.74 -16.90
C PRO A 189 -3.80 -16.55 -15.96
N PHE A 190 -2.72 -15.94 -15.47
CA PHE A 190 -2.74 -14.75 -14.62
C PHE A 190 -1.47 -13.92 -14.86
N VAL A 191 -1.60 -12.61 -14.96
CA VAL A 191 -0.51 -11.64 -15.06
C VAL A 191 -0.70 -10.57 -13.97
N TYR A 192 0.32 -10.35 -13.14
CA TYR A 192 0.37 -9.22 -12.23
C TYR A 192 1.12 -8.08 -12.89
N ALA A 193 0.55 -6.88 -12.93
CA ALA A 193 1.15 -5.69 -13.49
C ALA A 193 1.10 -4.53 -12.49
N TYR A 194 2.16 -3.70 -12.44
CA TYR A 194 2.26 -2.60 -11.49
C TYR A 194 2.83 -1.34 -12.15
N TYR A 195 2.21 -0.18 -11.82
CA TYR A 195 2.61 1.14 -12.27
C TYR A 195 2.66 2.13 -11.11
N ASP A 196 3.79 2.80 -10.92
CA ASP A 196 4.10 3.69 -9.80
C ASP A 196 4.08 5.19 -10.15
N GLY A 197 3.77 5.56 -11.39
CA GLY A 197 3.92 6.94 -11.86
C GLY A 197 2.98 7.92 -11.17
N LEU A 198 1.76 7.50 -10.84
CA LEU A 198 0.75 8.38 -10.25
C LEU A 198 1.12 8.79 -8.82
N ASP A 199 1.56 7.83 -7.99
CA ASP A 199 2.07 8.08 -6.64
C ASP A 199 3.28 9.02 -6.65
N MET A 200 4.26 8.75 -7.52
CA MET A 200 5.44 9.61 -7.65
C MET A 200 5.07 11.07 -8.00
N VAL A 201 4.11 11.27 -8.92
CA VAL A 201 3.65 12.61 -9.30
C VAL A 201 2.93 13.29 -8.13
N ALA A 202 2.08 12.56 -7.41
CA ALA A 202 1.39 13.06 -6.23
C ALA A 202 2.36 13.49 -5.13
N HIS A 203 3.35 12.70 -4.82
CA HIS A 203 4.36 13.03 -3.81
C HIS A 203 5.12 14.32 -4.12
N VAL A 204 5.44 14.58 -5.39
CA VAL A 204 6.25 15.73 -5.80
C VAL A 204 5.41 16.98 -6.06
N HIS A 205 4.20 16.83 -6.60
CA HIS A 205 3.41 17.93 -7.12
C HIS A 205 2.05 18.13 -6.44
N GLY A 206 1.68 17.26 -5.47
CA GLY A 206 0.35 17.25 -4.85
C GLY A 206 -0.73 16.72 -5.80
N LEU A 207 -1.99 16.90 -5.40
CA LEU A 207 -3.16 16.35 -6.10
C LEU A 207 -3.80 17.36 -7.10
N GLY A 208 -3.00 18.33 -7.58
CA GLY A 208 -3.43 19.36 -8.51
C GLY A 208 -3.30 18.95 -9.98
N ARG A 209 -2.92 19.92 -10.83
CA ARG A 209 -2.87 19.76 -12.28
C ARG A 209 -1.96 18.63 -12.76
N HIS A 210 -0.77 18.49 -12.17
CA HIS A 210 0.18 17.45 -12.58
C HIS A 210 -0.37 16.06 -12.30
N TYR A 211 -1.02 15.90 -11.14
CA TYR A 211 -1.70 14.65 -10.80
C TYR A 211 -2.85 14.32 -11.76
N LEU A 212 -3.66 15.32 -12.11
CA LEU A 212 -4.74 15.14 -13.09
C LEU A 212 -4.21 14.75 -14.47
N ASP A 213 -3.11 15.39 -14.93
CA ASP A 213 -2.51 15.05 -16.20
C ASP A 213 -1.97 13.60 -16.20
N GLU A 214 -1.38 13.14 -15.10
CA GLU A 214 -0.92 11.76 -14.94
C GLU A 214 -2.11 10.78 -14.80
N LEU A 215 -3.16 11.16 -14.08
CA LEU A 215 -4.36 10.35 -13.94
C LEU A 215 -5.06 10.13 -15.30
N LYS A 216 -5.13 11.16 -16.16
CA LYS A 216 -5.59 11.02 -17.55
C LYS A 216 -4.69 10.12 -18.38
N PHE A 217 -3.38 10.16 -18.12
CA PHE A 217 -2.47 9.23 -18.76
C PHE A 217 -2.72 7.79 -18.31
N VAL A 218 -2.98 7.55 -17.03
CA VAL A 218 -3.37 6.23 -16.50
C VAL A 218 -4.69 5.75 -17.11
N ASP A 219 -5.68 6.64 -17.24
CA ASP A 219 -6.96 6.33 -17.91
C ASP A 219 -6.74 5.84 -19.36
N ALA A 220 -5.95 6.58 -20.15
CA ALA A 220 -5.59 6.17 -21.52
C ALA A 220 -4.72 4.90 -21.55
N LEU A 221 -3.89 4.67 -20.53
CA LEU A 221 -3.09 3.45 -20.40
C LEU A 221 -3.98 2.22 -20.19
N VAL A 222 -4.99 2.33 -19.32
CA VAL A 222 -5.99 1.26 -19.10
C VAL A 222 -6.80 0.99 -20.38
N GLU A 223 -7.30 2.05 -21.04
CA GLU A 223 -7.99 1.92 -22.33
C GLU A 223 -7.13 1.18 -23.36
N ARG A 224 -5.85 1.52 -23.43
CA ARG A 224 -4.91 0.86 -24.34
C ARG A 224 -4.68 -0.61 -23.99
N ILE A 225 -4.55 -0.97 -22.71
CA ILE A 225 -4.42 -2.38 -22.29
C ILE A 225 -5.67 -3.14 -22.75
N VAL A 226 -6.86 -2.62 -22.47
CA VAL A 226 -8.14 -3.24 -22.89
C VAL A 226 -8.20 -3.44 -24.41
N ALA A 227 -7.74 -2.46 -25.19
CA ALA A 227 -7.78 -2.53 -26.65
C ALA A 227 -6.76 -3.50 -27.27
N GLU A 228 -5.64 -3.78 -26.60
CA GLU A 228 -4.57 -4.61 -27.13
C GLU A 228 -4.66 -6.10 -26.71
N VAL A 229 -5.27 -6.39 -25.53
CA VAL A 229 -5.45 -7.78 -25.09
C VAL A 229 -6.60 -8.48 -25.85
N PRO A 230 -6.55 -9.82 -26.01
CA PRO A 230 -7.66 -10.60 -26.60
C PRO A 230 -8.98 -10.46 -25.84
N GLU A 231 -10.11 -10.73 -26.53
CA GLU A 231 -11.47 -10.61 -25.95
C GLU A 231 -11.76 -11.62 -24.81
N ASP A 232 -10.99 -12.69 -24.70
CA ASP A 232 -11.07 -13.71 -23.65
C ASP A 232 -10.22 -13.41 -22.42
N VAL A 233 -9.71 -12.18 -22.31
CA VAL A 233 -8.93 -11.67 -21.19
C VAL A 233 -9.76 -10.74 -20.31
N ALA A 234 -9.74 -10.96 -19.00
CA ALA A 234 -10.30 -10.01 -18.05
C ALA A 234 -9.18 -9.12 -17.49
N LEU A 235 -9.38 -7.80 -17.54
CA LEU A 235 -8.51 -6.83 -16.87
C LEU A 235 -9.16 -6.36 -15.56
N LEU A 236 -8.47 -6.57 -14.46
CA LEU A 236 -8.82 -6.02 -13.14
C LEU A 236 -7.88 -4.85 -12.84
N VAL A 237 -8.43 -3.71 -12.43
CA VAL A 237 -7.64 -2.53 -12.04
C VAL A 237 -7.95 -2.19 -10.59
N THR A 238 -6.90 -1.99 -9.79
CA THR A 238 -7.00 -1.55 -8.40
C THR A 238 -5.78 -0.70 -8.02
N ALA A 239 -5.73 -0.28 -6.77
CA ALA A 239 -4.59 0.41 -6.20
C ALA A 239 -4.17 -0.22 -4.87
N ASP A 240 -3.01 0.14 -4.40
CA ASP A 240 -2.51 -0.20 -3.09
C ASP A 240 -2.98 0.77 -2.00
N HIS A 241 -3.16 2.06 -2.30
CA HIS A 241 -3.72 3.09 -1.43
C HIS A 241 -4.21 4.31 -2.22
N GLY A 242 -4.92 5.20 -1.53
CA GLY A 242 -5.20 6.55 -2.00
C GLY A 242 -4.19 7.57 -1.44
N MET A 243 -4.49 8.87 -1.57
CA MET A 243 -3.55 9.96 -1.27
C MET A 243 -4.24 11.13 -0.58
N VAL A 244 -3.49 11.84 0.28
CA VAL A 244 -3.90 13.12 0.90
C VAL A 244 -2.86 14.19 0.60
N GLU A 245 -3.30 15.38 0.22
CA GLU A 245 -2.42 16.55 0.05
C GLU A 245 -2.16 17.19 1.41
N VAL A 246 -0.93 17.08 1.88
CA VAL A 246 -0.44 17.61 3.16
C VAL A 246 0.19 19.00 3.00
N GLY A 247 0.87 19.23 1.86
CA GLY A 247 1.59 20.48 1.63
C GLY A 247 2.64 20.74 2.70
N ASP A 248 2.57 21.94 3.32
CA ASP A 248 3.50 22.39 4.36
C ASP A 248 2.98 22.12 5.80
N GLU A 249 1.84 21.42 5.96
CA GLU A 249 1.26 21.08 7.27
C GLU A 249 2.05 19.92 7.93
N ILE A 250 3.29 20.23 8.31
CA ILE A 250 4.23 19.29 8.91
C ILE A 250 4.42 19.65 10.38
N PHE A 251 4.17 18.68 11.26
CA PHE A 251 4.30 18.81 12.70
C PHE A 251 5.36 17.87 13.25
N ASP A 252 6.34 18.42 13.94
CA ASP A 252 7.25 17.60 14.72
C ASP A 252 6.52 17.03 15.95
N ILE A 253 6.82 15.79 16.31
CA ILE A 253 6.34 15.24 17.59
C ILE A 253 6.96 16.01 18.75
N ASP A 254 6.17 16.20 19.80
CA ASP A 254 6.54 17.00 20.96
C ASP A 254 7.83 16.51 21.65
N GLU A 255 8.61 17.43 22.22
CA GLU A 255 9.87 17.10 22.92
C GLU A 255 9.70 16.12 24.07
N GLU A 256 8.58 16.15 24.81
CA GLU A 256 8.30 15.21 25.89
C GLU A 256 8.02 13.80 25.32
N LEU A 257 7.41 13.70 24.14
CA LEU A 257 7.30 12.42 23.43
C LEU A 257 8.67 11.90 23.00
N VAL A 258 9.51 12.76 22.41
CA VAL A 258 10.87 12.39 22.01
C VAL A 258 11.67 11.82 23.20
N LYS A 259 11.56 12.42 24.38
CA LYS A 259 12.25 11.96 25.59
C LYS A 259 11.76 10.59 26.09
N ARG A 260 10.46 10.28 25.91
CA ARG A 260 9.83 9.02 26.32
C ARG A 260 9.92 7.92 25.24
N THR A 261 10.33 8.29 24.03
CA THR A 261 10.41 7.39 22.88
C THR A 261 11.84 6.96 22.64
N SER A 262 12.10 5.66 22.66
CA SER A 262 13.42 5.10 22.33
C SER A 262 13.72 5.27 20.83
N ARG A 263 12.74 5.04 19.98
CA ARG A 263 12.77 5.18 18.53
C ARG A 263 11.37 5.32 17.94
N THR A 264 11.28 5.78 16.69
CA THR A 264 10.05 5.80 15.91
C THR A 264 10.18 4.89 14.68
N SER A 265 9.06 4.33 14.22
CA SER A 265 8.97 3.57 12.96
C SER A 265 7.66 3.91 12.24
N GLY A 266 7.37 3.29 11.12
CA GLY A 266 6.21 3.62 10.29
C GLY A 266 6.52 4.76 9.31
N GLU A 267 5.65 5.71 9.21
CA GLU A 267 5.72 6.84 8.28
C GLU A 267 4.99 8.08 8.81
N ALA A 268 5.10 9.20 8.10
CA ALA A 268 4.64 10.49 8.60
C ALA A 268 3.12 10.58 8.85
N ARG A 269 2.32 9.66 8.30
CA ARG A 269 0.88 9.61 8.51
C ARG A 269 0.43 8.46 9.43
N PHE A 270 1.33 7.51 9.70
CA PHE A 270 1.14 6.41 10.66
C PHE A 270 2.45 6.17 11.40
N LEU A 271 2.63 6.85 12.52
CA LEU A 271 3.87 6.82 13.29
C LEU A 271 3.75 5.88 14.48
N TRP A 272 4.61 4.88 14.55
CA TRP A 272 4.81 4.07 15.74
C TRP A 272 5.81 4.72 16.70
N LEU A 273 5.44 4.80 17.96
CA LEU A 273 6.33 5.20 19.06
C LEU A 273 6.71 3.96 19.88
N HIS A 274 7.99 3.67 19.97
CA HIS A 274 8.52 2.60 20.81
C HIS A 274 8.90 3.18 22.18
N ALA A 275 8.24 2.68 23.24
CA ALA A 275 8.41 3.21 24.58
C ALA A 275 9.85 3.05 25.10
N LYS A 276 10.34 4.05 25.79
CA LYS A 276 11.59 3.98 26.52
C LYS A 276 11.33 3.40 27.90
N ASP A 277 12.19 2.49 28.33
CA ASP A 277 12.17 1.91 29.67
C ASP A 277 10.82 1.22 30.04
N GLY A 278 9.98 0.88 29.05
CA GLY A 278 8.68 0.22 29.27
C GLY A 278 7.57 1.13 29.79
N ASP A 279 7.73 2.47 29.70
CA ASP A 279 6.71 3.46 30.12
C ASP A 279 5.59 3.62 29.08
N ASN A 280 4.87 2.55 28.80
CA ASN A 280 3.81 2.53 27.77
C ASN A 280 2.67 3.50 28.12
N SER A 281 2.22 3.53 29.37
CA SER A 281 1.13 4.38 29.81
C SER A 281 1.49 5.87 29.81
N GLY A 282 2.70 6.21 30.25
CA GLY A 282 3.20 7.59 30.21
C GLY A 282 3.43 8.08 28.80
N LEU A 283 3.88 7.21 27.88
CA LEU A 283 4.02 7.53 26.47
C LEU A 283 2.65 7.78 25.82
N LEU A 284 1.65 6.91 26.07
CA LEU A 284 0.30 7.07 25.54
C LEU A 284 -0.35 8.37 26.02
N GLU A 285 -0.20 8.70 27.31
CA GLU A 285 -0.77 9.96 27.85
C GLU A 285 -0.08 11.19 27.24
N ALA A 286 1.24 11.17 27.12
CA ALA A 286 1.97 12.26 26.50
C ALA A 286 1.64 12.43 25.00
N ALA A 287 1.39 11.33 24.29
CA ALA A 287 1.04 11.35 22.86
C ALA A 287 -0.30 12.05 22.58
N LYS A 288 -1.21 12.14 23.57
CA LYS A 288 -2.51 12.81 23.43
C LYS A 288 -2.43 14.30 23.08
N ILE A 289 -1.27 14.92 23.21
CA ILE A 289 -1.05 16.30 22.74
C ILE A 289 -1.33 16.45 21.24
N HIS A 290 -1.23 15.36 20.46
CA HIS A 290 -1.52 15.35 19.04
C HIS A 290 -2.95 14.94 18.69
N SER A 291 -3.85 14.76 19.68
CA SER A 291 -5.22 14.28 19.45
C SER A 291 -6.11 15.25 18.64
N ASP A 292 -5.70 16.50 18.49
CA ASP A 292 -6.43 17.46 17.65
C ASP A 292 -6.28 17.15 16.15
N VAL A 293 -5.16 16.52 15.74
CA VAL A 293 -4.82 16.24 14.33
C VAL A 293 -4.67 14.75 14.02
N ALA A 294 -4.66 13.89 15.04
CA ALA A 294 -4.40 12.46 14.88
C ALA A 294 -5.18 11.60 15.87
N TRP A 295 -5.44 10.37 15.50
CA TRP A 295 -5.83 9.33 16.45
C TRP A 295 -4.59 8.86 17.21
N VAL A 296 -4.68 8.82 18.52
CA VAL A 296 -3.59 8.38 19.42
C VAL A 296 -4.06 7.12 20.12
N VAL A 297 -3.44 6.01 19.77
CA VAL A 297 -3.95 4.68 20.13
C VAL A 297 -2.82 3.82 20.70
N GLY A 298 -3.10 3.17 21.84
CA GLY A 298 -2.18 2.16 22.40
C GLY A 298 -2.26 0.84 21.64
N ILE A 299 -1.19 0.07 21.68
CA ILE A 299 -1.06 -1.18 20.94
C ILE A 299 -2.18 -2.20 21.27
N ASP A 300 -2.64 -2.27 22.51
CA ASP A 300 -3.69 -3.18 22.90
C ASP A 300 -4.99 -2.90 22.15
N GLN A 301 -5.36 -1.63 21.99
CA GLN A 301 -6.54 -1.24 21.19
C GLN A 301 -6.33 -1.56 19.69
N VAL A 302 -5.15 -1.33 19.12
CA VAL A 302 -4.82 -1.70 17.73
C VAL A 302 -5.06 -3.19 17.49
N LEU A 303 -4.64 -4.03 18.45
CA LEU A 303 -4.81 -5.49 18.37
C LEU A 303 -6.27 -5.90 18.57
N ASP A 304 -6.96 -5.34 19.56
CA ASP A 304 -8.37 -5.62 19.85
C ASP A 304 -9.30 -5.23 18.69
N GLU A 305 -9.04 -4.11 18.05
CA GLU A 305 -9.75 -3.62 16.86
C GLU A 305 -9.28 -4.28 15.55
N ARG A 306 -8.23 -5.10 15.59
CA ARG A 306 -7.72 -5.92 14.47
C ARG A 306 -7.27 -5.11 13.26
N TRP A 307 -6.63 -3.97 13.47
CA TRP A 307 -6.17 -3.12 12.37
C TRP A 307 -5.26 -3.85 11.37
N PHE A 308 -4.45 -4.78 11.87
CA PHE A 308 -3.51 -5.60 11.09
C PHE A 308 -4.02 -7.02 10.80
N GLY A 309 -5.31 -7.26 11.03
CA GLY A 309 -5.95 -8.55 10.83
C GLY A 309 -6.19 -9.33 12.13
N VAL A 310 -6.87 -10.48 12.00
CA VAL A 310 -7.20 -11.37 13.11
C VAL A 310 -5.95 -12.08 13.66
N HIS A 311 -5.02 -12.40 12.77
CA HIS A 311 -3.77 -13.07 13.10
C HIS A 311 -2.62 -12.07 13.05
N VAL A 312 -1.97 -11.87 14.20
CA VAL A 312 -0.73 -11.07 14.31
C VAL A 312 0.35 -12.02 14.81
N THR A 313 1.35 -12.26 13.98
CA THR A 313 2.49 -13.11 14.33
C THR A 313 3.34 -12.46 15.43
N PRO A 314 4.08 -13.24 16.25
CA PRO A 314 4.99 -12.66 17.22
C PRO A 314 5.99 -11.69 16.59
N GLU A 315 6.51 -12.03 15.41
CA GLU A 315 7.46 -11.21 14.67
C GLU A 315 6.84 -9.88 14.20
N ALA A 316 5.60 -9.91 13.72
CA ALA A 316 4.87 -8.70 13.35
C ALA A 316 4.62 -7.82 14.59
N ARG A 317 4.22 -8.44 15.72
CA ARG A 317 3.98 -7.72 16.98
C ARG A 317 5.24 -7.06 17.52
N GLU A 318 6.40 -7.72 17.45
CA GLU A 318 7.70 -7.16 17.89
C GLU A 318 8.13 -5.93 17.06
N ARG A 319 7.66 -5.82 15.83
CA ARG A 319 7.92 -4.67 14.93
C ARG A 319 7.04 -3.46 15.22
N MET A 320 5.92 -3.64 15.91
CA MET A 320 4.98 -2.57 16.27
C MET A 320 5.49 -1.82 17.51
N GLY A 321 5.25 -0.50 17.53
CA GLY A 321 5.46 0.30 18.73
C GLY A 321 4.35 0.10 19.77
N GLU A 322 4.53 0.68 20.94
CA GLU A 322 3.55 0.64 22.03
C GLU A 322 2.42 1.64 21.83
N VAL A 323 2.66 2.71 21.05
CA VAL A 323 1.68 3.75 20.72
C VAL A 323 1.74 4.05 19.23
N ALA A 324 0.56 4.09 18.58
CA ALA A 324 0.39 4.60 17.24
C ALA A 324 -0.15 6.03 17.29
N ILE A 325 0.44 6.93 16.49
CA ILE A 325 -0.13 8.24 16.16
C ILE A 325 -0.47 8.20 14.67
N VAL A 326 -1.78 8.22 14.38
CA VAL A 326 -2.31 8.04 13.03
C VAL A 326 -2.98 9.34 12.60
N ALA A 327 -2.47 10.01 11.58
CA ALA A 327 -2.94 11.32 11.16
C ALA A 327 -4.41 11.25 10.71
N ARG A 328 -5.28 12.06 11.34
CA ARG A 328 -6.68 12.20 10.97
C ARG A 328 -6.87 13.35 9.99
N GLU A 329 -6.20 14.46 10.26
CA GLU A 329 -6.22 15.64 9.41
C GLU A 329 -5.17 15.51 8.27
N ALA A 330 -5.20 16.42 7.31
CA ALA A 330 -4.22 16.49 6.22
C ALA A 330 -2.85 17.01 6.68
N VAL A 331 -2.21 16.28 7.60
CA VAL A 331 -0.94 16.65 8.24
C VAL A 331 0.10 15.54 8.14
N ALA A 332 1.36 15.87 8.30
CA ALA A 332 2.47 14.92 8.48
C ALA A 332 3.07 15.07 9.88
N LEU A 333 3.28 13.96 10.56
CA LEU A 333 3.91 13.88 11.88
C LEU A 333 5.35 13.37 11.72
N MET A 334 6.32 14.16 12.17
CA MET A 334 7.72 13.90 11.96
C MET A 334 8.46 13.73 13.28
N ASP A 335 9.44 12.84 13.31
CA ASP A 335 10.39 12.76 14.41
C ASP A 335 11.54 13.75 14.14
N PRO A 336 11.73 14.79 14.96
CA PRO A 336 12.77 15.80 14.74
C PRO A 336 14.20 15.22 14.78
N ARG A 337 14.37 13.98 15.26
CA ARG A 337 15.65 13.26 15.21
C ARG A 337 16.01 12.79 13.79
N HIS A 338 15.05 12.85 12.86
CA HIS A 338 15.19 12.44 11.44
C HIS A 338 14.90 13.60 10.47
N PRO A 339 15.67 14.69 10.52
CA PRO A 339 15.40 15.91 9.74
C PRO A 339 15.57 15.74 8.22
N ASP A 340 16.25 14.69 7.78
CA ASP A 340 16.52 14.42 6.35
C ASP A 340 15.38 13.70 5.63
N ALA A 341 14.18 13.64 6.21
CA ALA A 341 13.02 13.05 5.55
C ALA A 341 12.64 13.90 4.32
N PRO A 342 12.27 13.25 3.18
CA PRO A 342 11.92 13.98 1.98
C PRO A 342 10.69 14.86 2.20
N HIS A 343 10.72 16.08 1.63
CA HIS A 343 9.54 16.93 1.57
C HIS A 343 8.61 16.36 0.48
N LEU A 344 7.46 15.84 0.90
CA LEU A 344 6.44 15.30 0.01
C LEU A 344 5.16 16.12 0.17
N ILE A 345 4.58 16.55 -0.95
CA ILE A 345 3.37 17.41 -0.96
C ILE A 345 2.12 16.58 -0.67
N ALA A 346 1.91 15.49 -1.40
CA ALA A 346 0.90 14.50 -1.03
C ALA A 346 1.55 13.31 -0.33
N ARG A 347 0.80 12.67 0.55
CA ARG A 347 1.23 11.53 1.36
C ARG A 347 0.10 10.53 1.53
N HIS A 348 0.44 9.38 2.04
CA HIS A 348 -0.45 8.28 2.40
C HIS A 348 0.10 7.58 3.65
N GLY A 349 -0.60 6.58 4.15
CA GLY A 349 -0.17 5.76 5.29
C GLY A 349 -1.20 5.73 6.42
N SER A 350 -2.12 6.70 6.48
CA SER A 350 -3.13 6.78 7.54
C SER A 350 -4.34 5.86 7.26
N MET A 351 -5.38 6.02 8.07
CA MET A 351 -6.62 5.26 8.01
C MET A 351 -7.82 6.15 7.70
N THR A 352 -7.59 7.26 6.98
CA THR A 352 -8.66 8.12 6.45
C THR A 352 -9.30 7.49 5.21
N GLU A 353 -10.53 7.88 4.87
CA GLU A 353 -11.20 7.37 3.67
C GLU A 353 -10.40 7.65 2.39
N GLU A 354 -9.77 8.83 2.30
CA GLU A 354 -8.96 9.25 1.16
C GLU A 354 -7.77 8.33 0.88
N GLU A 355 -7.24 7.69 1.92
CA GLU A 355 -6.07 6.83 1.85
C GLU A 355 -6.45 5.35 1.81
N MET A 356 -7.54 4.97 2.51
CA MET A 356 -7.95 3.58 2.68
C MET A 356 -8.86 3.06 1.56
N LEU A 357 -9.64 3.93 0.91
CA LEU A 357 -10.56 3.52 -0.14
C LEU A 357 -9.89 3.56 -1.51
N VAL A 358 -9.86 2.42 -2.17
CA VAL A 358 -9.29 2.24 -3.51
C VAL A 358 -10.32 1.67 -4.49
N PRO A 359 -10.18 1.89 -5.81
CA PRO A 359 -11.10 1.33 -6.79
C PRO A 359 -10.87 -0.18 -6.95
N PHE A 360 -11.94 -0.87 -7.34
CA PHE A 360 -11.85 -2.19 -7.95
C PHE A 360 -12.69 -2.17 -9.23
N LEU A 361 -12.02 -2.21 -10.37
CA LEU A 361 -12.62 -2.09 -11.69
C LEU A 361 -12.38 -3.38 -12.47
N SER A 362 -13.37 -3.78 -13.28
CA SER A 362 -13.29 -4.97 -14.13
C SER A 362 -13.69 -4.63 -15.56
N PHE A 363 -12.84 -5.01 -16.51
CA PHE A 363 -13.04 -4.89 -17.95
C PHE A 363 -12.94 -6.30 -18.56
N SER A 364 -13.98 -6.69 -19.32
CA SER A 364 -14.09 -8.01 -19.98
C SER A 364 -14.82 -7.89 -21.30
#